data_03008235cb4001c00d6de819cf8a2759
#
_entry.id   03008235cb4001c00d6de819cf8a2759
#
_cell.length_a   1.000
_cell.length_b   1.000
_cell.length_c   1.000
_cell.angle_alpha   90.00
_cell.angle_beta   90.00
_cell.angle_gamma   90.00
#
_symmetry.space_group_name_H-M   'P 1'
#
loop_
_entity.id
_entity.type
_entity.pdbx_description
1 polymer ?
#
loop_
_entity_poly.entity_id
_entity_poly.type
_entity_poly.pdbx_seq_one_letter_code
_entity_poly.pdbx_strand_id
1 'polypeptide(L)'
;MCKNQNYYILLYKTMISQKLKTIFYISIPVFIAHGLEEIFNGFYNVDWSFKFMFGFLETMSVPQATFITFQVMIWIAFIVFAFLIASEKWRLRFMILPGVIYIFELHHIWKALESWSYYPGVITSIAFPIIGFLFWKELLINWKNHV
;
A
#
# COMPACT_ATOMS: atom_id res chain seq x y z
N MET A 1 33.42 -8.44 32.07
CA MET A 1 32.02 -8.01 32.14
C MET A 1 31.56 -7.28 30.88
N CYS A 2 32.03 -7.64 29.69
CA CYS A 2 31.69 -6.96 28.39
C CYS A 2 31.05 -7.81 27.33
N LYS A 3 30.64 -9.07 27.63
CA LYS A 3 30.03 -9.96 26.63
C LYS A 3 28.51 -9.77 26.43
N ASN A 4 27.81 -9.12 27.35
CA ASN A 4 26.34 -9.00 27.30
C ASN A 4 25.79 -7.86 26.45
N GLN A 5 26.55 -6.80 26.21
CA GLN A 5 26.04 -5.68 25.40
C GLN A 5 25.87 -6.03 23.92
N ASN A 6 26.79 -6.81 23.34
CA ASN A 6 26.69 -7.24 21.93
C ASN A 6 25.52 -8.21 21.69
N TYR A 7 25.12 -8.97 22.70
CA TYR A 7 24.00 -9.90 22.61
C TYR A 7 22.66 -9.15 22.54
N TYR A 8 22.49 -8.06 23.30
CA TYR A 8 21.30 -7.20 23.24
C TYR A 8 21.21 -6.39 21.94
N ILE A 9 22.33 -5.99 21.34
CA ILE A 9 22.36 -5.29 20.05
C ILE A 9 21.97 -6.22 18.91
N LEU A 10 22.32 -7.51 18.97
CA LEU A 10 21.91 -8.53 17.99
C LEU A 10 20.44 -8.91 18.08
N LEU A 11 19.83 -8.85 19.28
CA LEU A 11 18.42 -9.12 19.51
C LEU A 11 17.47 -8.05 18.95
N TYR A 12 17.96 -6.82 18.73
CA TYR A 12 17.15 -5.70 18.24
C TYR A 12 17.41 -5.31 16.78
N LYS A 13 18.05 -6.17 16.00
CA LYS A 13 18.21 -5.92 14.57
C LYS A 13 16.87 -6.15 13.87
N THR A 14 16.04 -5.10 13.83
CA THR A 14 14.76 -5.15 13.10
C THR A 14 15.02 -5.48 11.63
N MET A 15 14.30 -6.47 11.08
CA MET A 15 14.42 -6.86 9.68
C MET A 15 13.98 -5.76 8.71
N ILE A 16 13.16 -4.84 9.19
CA ILE A 16 12.69 -3.68 8.43
C ILE A 16 13.56 -2.48 8.81
N SER A 17 14.37 -2.01 7.86
CA SER A 17 15.26 -0.87 8.08
C SER A 17 14.46 0.40 8.38
N GLN A 18 15.08 1.34 9.10
CA GLN A 18 14.48 2.64 9.38
C GLN A 18 14.17 3.40 8.08
N LYS A 19 15.03 3.25 7.07
CA LYS A 19 14.83 3.87 5.76
C LYS A 19 13.58 3.36 5.05
N LEU A 20 13.35 2.03 5.06
CA LEU A 20 12.13 1.44 4.49
C LEU A 20 10.87 1.93 5.22
N LYS A 21 10.91 2.01 6.55
CA LYS A 21 9.82 2.58 7.36
C LYS A 21 9.55 4.04 6.98
N THR A 22 10.60 4.85 6.85
CA THR A 22 10.46 6.27 6.49
C THR A 22 9.81 6.44 5.11
N ILE A 23 10.25 5.68 4.10
CA ILE A 23 9.65 5.72 2.76
C ILE A 23 8.16 5.36 2.84
N PHE A 24 7.82 4.29 3.56
CA PHE A 24 6.44 3.87 3.75
C PHE A 24 5.60 4.97 4.44
N TYR A 25 6.10 5.57 5.52
CA TYR A 25 5.35 6.62 6.23
C TYR A 25 5.15 7.89 5.39
N ILE A 26 6.15 8.26 4.57
CA ILE A 26 6.01 9.39 3.64
C ILE A 26 4.97 9.09 2.56
N SER A 27 4.81 7.84 2.15
CA SER A 27 3.81 7.47 1.15
C SER A 27 2.36 7.58 1.64
N ILE A 28 2.11 7.48 2.95
CA ILE A 28 0.75 7.53 3.52
C ILE A 28 0.01 8.82 3.14
N PRO A 29 0.54 10.04 3.39
CA PRO A 29 -0.14 11.26 2.98
C PRO A 29 -0.30 11.37 1.46
N VAL A 30 0.62 10.80 0.66
CA VAL A 30 0.48 10.76 -0.80
C VAL A 30 -0.70 9.89 -1.21
N PHE A 31 -0.86 8.70 -0.60
CA PHE A 31 -2.03 7.84 -0.84
C PHE A 31 -3.34 8.49 -0.40
N ILE A 32 -3.34 9.21 0.71
CA ILE A 32 -4.54 9.94 1.15
C ILE A 32 -4.91 11.01 0.12
N ALA A 33 -3.93 11.81 -0.34
CA ALA A 33 -4.16 12.83 -1.36
C ALA A 33 -4.64 12.21 -2.68
N HIS A 34 -4.07 11.06 -3.07
CA HIS A 34 -4.46 10.31 -4.25
C HIS A 34 -5.92 9.82 -4.17
N GLY A 35 -6.30 9.15 -3.09
CA GLY A 35 -7.68 8.72 -2.88
C GLY A 35 -8.67 9.87 -2.84
N LEU A 36 -8.30 11.04 -2.31
CA LEU A 36 -9.13 12.23 -2.37
C LEU A 36 -9.30 12.76 -3.80
N GLU A 37 -8.20 12.79 -4.58
CA GLU A 37 -8.27 13.17 -6.00
C GLU A 37 -9.22 12.25 -6.77
N GLU A 38 -9.14 10.93 -6.56
CA GLU A 38 -10.04 9.95 -7.19
C GLU A 38 -11.50 10.15 -6.81
N ILE A 39 -11.79 10.37 -5.51
CA ILE A 39 -13.14 10.58 -4.99
C ILE A 39 -13.74 11.84 -5.62
N PHE A 40 -13.02 12.97 -5.59
CA PHE A 40 -13.54 14.25 -6.09
C PHE A 40 -13.70 14.26 -7.61
N ASN A 41 -12.95 13.47 -8.33
CA ASN A 41 -13.00 13.40 -9.79
C ASN A 41 -13.78 12.19 -10.33
N GLY A 42 -14.45 11.45 -9.45
CA GLY A 42 -15.39 10.39 -9.82
C GLY A 42 -14.73 9.18 -10.50
N PHE A 43 -13.55 8.77 -10.05
CA PHE A 43 -12.82 7.59 -10.52
C PHE A 43 -13.72 6.35 -10.64
N TYR A 44 -14.57 6.13 -9.65
CA TYR A 44 -15.52 5.00 -9.61
C TYR A 44 -16.52 4.98 -10.77
N ASN A 45 -16.71 6.11 -11.49
CA ASN A 45 -17.59 6.16 -12.66
C ASN A 45 -16.87 5.83 -13.97
N VAL A 46 -15.57 6.03 -14.04
CA VAL A 46 -14.80 5.95 -15.29
C VAL A 46 -13.91 4.71 -15.39
N ASP A 47 -13.42 4.22 -14.27
CA ASP A 47 -12.50 3.08 -14.27
C ASP A 47 -13.23 1.74 -14.38
N TRP A 48 -12.90 0.95 -15.40
CA TRP A 48 -13.51 -0.35 -15.64
C TRP A 48 -13.08 -1.41 -14.62
N SER A 49 -11.85 -1.35 -14.12
CA SER A 49 -11.33 -2.33 -13.16
C SER A 49 -12.02 -2.17 -11.81
N PHE A 50 -12.31 -0.94 -11.43
CA PHE A 50 -13.12 -0.65 -10.24
C PHE A 50 -14.54 -1.21 -10.42
N LYS A 51 -15.18 -0.95 -11.55
CA LYS A 51 -16.52 -1.50 -11.87
C LYS A 51 -16.54 -3.03 -11.91
N PHE A 52 -15.51 -3.65 -12.46
CA PHE A 52 -15.36 -5.10 -12.47
C PHE A 52 -15.24 -5.70 -11.06
N MET A 53 -14.41 -5.08 -10.19
CA MET A 53 -14.19 -5.58 -8.84
C MET A 53 -15.37 -5.32 -7.90
N PHE A 54 -16.02 -4.17 -8.02
CA PHE A 54 -17.00 -3.68 -7.05
C PHE A 54 -18.43 -3.50 -7.60
N GLY A 55 -18.66 -3.71 -8.89
CA GLY A 55 -19.96 -3.54 -9.54
C GLY A 55 -21.08 -4.39 -8.92
N PHE A 56 -20.73 -5.51 -8.28
CA PHE A 56 -21.71 -6.31 -7.54
C PHE A 56 -22.36 -5.53 -6.36
N LEU A 57 -21.69 -4.52 -5.83
CA LEU A 57 -22.24 -3.65 -4.78
C LEU A 57 -23.37 -2.73 -5.33
N GLU A 58 -23.38 -2.43 -6.63
CA GLU A 58 -24.39 -1.59 -7.26
C GLU A 58 -25.78 -2.25 -7.28
N THR A 59 -25.83 -3.59 -7.20
CA THR A 59 -27.08 -4.37 -7.13
C THR A 59 -27.68 -4.43 -5.74
N MET A 60 -26.99 -3.90 -4.74
CA MET A 60 -27.37 -3.95 -3.33
C MET A 60 -27.99 -2.63 -2.87
N SER A 61 -28.81 -2.69 -1.81
CA SER A 61 -29.22 -1.46 -1.13
C SER A 61 -28.02 -0.78 -0.48
N VAL A 62 -28.06 0.55 -0.33
CA VAL A 62 -26.98 1.31 0.32
C VAL A 62 -26.61 0.75 1.71
N PRO A 63 -27.58 0.45 2.62
CA PRO A 63 -27.23 -0.16 3.91
C PRO A 63 -26.52 -1.50 3.77
N GLN A 64 -26.93 -2.36 2.82
CA GLN A 64 -26.32 -3.66 2.59
C GLN A 64 -24.88 -3.52 2.06
N ALA A 65 -24.65 -2.69 1.05
CA ALA A 65 -23.32 -2.41 0.51
C ALA A 65 -22.38 -1.83 1.57
N THR A 66 -22.88 -0.88 2.37
CA THR A 66 -22.12 -0.28 3.49
C THR A 66 -21.75 -1.33 4.53
N PHE A 67 -22.69 -2.19 4.91
CA PHE A 67 -22.43 -3.26 5.90
C PHE A 67 -21.38 -4.26 5.40
N ILE A 68 -21.47 -4.71 4.15
CA ILE A 68 -20.49 -5.62 3.56
C ILE A 68 -19.10 -4.97 3.51
N THR A 69 -19.02 -3.73 3.05
CA THR A 69 -17.74 -2.98 3.02
C THR A 69 -17.14 -2.87 4.41
N PHE A 70 -17.95 -2.53 5.43
CA PHE A 70 -17.50 -2.46 6.81
C PHE A 70 -17.00 -3.82 7.32
N GLN A 71 -17.69 -4.94 7.04
CA GLN A 71 -17.25 -6.27 7.43
C GLN A 71 -15.91 -6.65 6.78
N VAL A 72 -15.76 -6.39 5.49
CA VAL A 72 -14.50 -6.64 4.77
C VAL A 72 -13.36 -5.83 5.37
N MET A 73 -13.58 -4.56 5.70
CA MET A 73 -12.58 -3.72 6.38
C MET A 73 -12.16 -4.29 7.74
N ILE A 74 -13.11 -4.79 8.55
CA ILE A 74 -12.82 -5.45 9.83
C ILE A 74 -11.99 -6.72 9.61
N TRP A 75 -12.37 -7.56 8.65
CA TRP A 75 -11.61 -8.79 8.36
C TRP A 75 -10.18 -8.49 7.93
N ILE A 76 -10.00 -7.49 7.05
CA ILE A 76 -8.66 -7.03 6.64
C ILE A 76 -7.88 -6.51 7.85
N ALA A 77 -8.51 -5.72 8.74
CA ALA A 77 -7.87 -5.22 9.95
C ALA A 77 -7.38 -6.38 10.85
N PHE A 78 -8.21 -7.43 11.07
CA PHE A 78 -7.78 -8.60 11.84
C PHE A 78 -6.61 -9.35 11.18
N ILE A 79 -6.61 -9.49 9.86
CA ILE A 79 -5.50 -10.08 9.12
C ILE A 79 -4.22 -9.23 9.32
N VAL A 80 -4.32 -7.90 9.19
CA VAL A 80 -3.19 -6.99 9.45
C VAL A 80 -2.68 -7.13 10.88
N PHE A 81 -3.56 -7.16 11.88
CA PHE A 81 -3.16 -7.37 13.27
C PHE A 81 -2.46 -8.72 13.47
N ALA A 82 -2.96 -9.79 12.86
CA ALA A 82 -2.31 -11.10 12.92
C ALA A 82 -0.87 -11.05 12.39
N PHE A 83 -0.63 -10.32 11.28
CA PHE A 83 0.72 -10.13 10.75
C PHE A 83 1.58 -9.21 11.63
N LEU A 84 1.00 -8.19 12.26
CA LEU A 84 1.73 -7.28 13.15
C LEU A 84 2.22 -7.98 14.43
N ILE A 85 1.45 -8.92 14.96
CA ILE A 85 1.87 -9.74 16.11
C ILE A 85 2.75 -10.93 15.73
N ALA A 86 2.85 -11.25 14.42
CA ALA A 86 3.74 -12.28 13.91
C ALA A 86 5.22 -11.86 13.99
N SER A 87 6.12 -12.78 13.65
CA SER A 87 7.56 -12.52 13.67
C SER A 87 7.97 -11.40 12.71
N GLU A 88 9.13 -10.77 12.97
CA GLU A 88 9.73 -9.74 12.08
C GLU A 88 9.89 -10.21 10.63
N LYS A 89 10.15 -11.50 10.41
CA LYS A 89 10.25 -12.10 9.09
C LYS A 89 8.94 -11.99 8.29
N TRP A 90 7.80 -12.21 8.94
CA TRP A 90 6.49 -12.06 8.32
C TRP A 90 6.16 -10.60 8.05
N ARG A 91 6.51 -9.70 8.95
CA ARG A 91 6.33 -8.25 8.73
C ARG A 91 7.08 -7.77 7.49
N LEU A 92 8.34 -8.23 7.30
CA LEU A 92 9.12 -7.90 6.11
C LEU A 92 8.45 -8.43 4.83
N ARG A 93 7.93 -9.67 4.86
CA ARG A 93 7.22 -10.25 3.71
C ARG A 93 5.95 -9.46 3.39
N PHE A 94 5.23 -9.02 4.41
CA PHE A 94 4.02 -8.24 4.25
C PHE A 94 4.25 -6.88 3.57
N MET A 95 5.47 -6.33 3.66
CA MET A 95 5.85 -5.09 2.96
C MET A 95 5.81 -5.23 1.42
N ILE A 96 5.67 -6.43 0.87
CA ILE A 96 5.44 -6.61 -0.58
C ILE A 96 4.11 -5.98 -1.00
N LEU A 97 3.07 -6.05 -0.17
CA LEU A 97 1.74 -5.56 -0.53
C LEU A 97 1.73 -4.07 -0.88
N PRO A 98 2.22 -3.14 -0.02
CA PRO A 98 2.33 -1.74 -0.43
C PRO A 98 3.23 -1.56 -1.65
N GLY A 99 4.29 -2.35 -1.80
CA GLY A 99 5.14 -2.34 -3.00
C GLY A 99 4.37 -2.65 -4.27
N VAL A 100 3.47 -3.62 -4.24
CA VAL A 100 2.60 -3.97 -5.37
C VAL A 100 1.59 -2.85 -5.64
N ILE A 101 1.01 -2.26 -4.60
CA ILE A 101 0.07 -1.14 -4.76
C ILE A 101 0.75 0.02 -5.50
N TYR A 102 2.00 0.42 -5.16
CA TYR A 102 2.71 1.48 -5.90
C TYR A 102 2.84 1.20 -7.41
N ILE A 103 2.95 -0.08 -7.81
CA ILE A 103 2.97 -0.46 -9.23
C ILE A 103 1.58 -0.31 -9.85
N PHE A 104 0.54 -0.72 -9.14
CA PHE A 104 -0.83 -0.56 -9.63
C PHE A 104 -1.20 0.90 -9.86
N GLU A 105 -0.75 1.81 -9.01
CA GLU A 105 -1.04 3.24 -9.15
C GLU A 105 -0.46 3.87 -10.42
N LEU A 106 0.47 3.20 -11.10
CA LEU A 106 0.99 3.66 -12.39
C LEU A 106 -0.06 3.61 -13.50
N HIS A 107 -1.15 2.87 -13.32
CA HIS A 107 -2.22 2.77 -14.32
C HIS A 107 -2.89 4.13 -14.59
N HIS A 108 -2.98 5.01 -13.60
CA HIS A 108 -3.52 6.38 -13.78
C HIS A 108 -2.70 7.18 -14.81
N ILE A 109 -1.37 7.08 -14.71
CA ILE A 109 -0.46 7.71 -15.68
C ILE A 109 -0.65 7.09 -17.06
N TRP A 110 -0.72 5.76 -17.12
CA TRP A 110 -0.96 5.05 -18.36
C TRP A 110 -2.28 5.47 -19.02
N LYS A 111 -3.37 5.52 -18.28
CA LYS A 111 -4.69 5.90 -18.76
C LYS A 111 -4.74 7.36 -19.23
N ALA A 112 -4.09 8.26 -18.52
CA ALA A 112 -3.98 9.66 -18.96
C ALA A 112 -3.18 9.80 -20.26
N LEU A 113 -2.11 9.03 -20.44
CA LEU A 113 -1.33 9.00 -21.68
C LEU A 113 -2.10 8.37 -22.84
N GLU A 114 -2.85 7.28 -22.59
CA GLU A 114 -3.65 6.59 -23.60
C GLU A 114 -4.75 7.50 -24.16
N SER A 115 -5.42 8.25 -23.29
CA SER A 115 -6.53 9.14 -23.66
C SER A 115 -6.11 10.56 -24.05
N TRP A 116 -4.82 10.93 -23.85
CA TRP A 116 -4.32 12.30 -23.97
C TRP A 116 -5.17 13.33 -23.22
N SER A 117 -5.73 12.91 -22.10
CA SER A 117 -6.64 13.73 -21.29
C SER A 117 -6.40 13.47 -19.80
N TYR A 118 -6.96 14.35 -18.97
CA TYR A 118 -6.98 14.13 -17.53
C TYR A 118 -7.68 12.83 -17.19
N TYR A 119 -7.04 12.03 -16.33
CA TYR A 119 -7.64 10.83 -15.71
C TYR A 119 -7.63 10.99 -14.19
N PRO A 120 -8.73 10.70 -13.48
CA PRO A 120 -8.80 10.85 -12.03
C PRO A 120 -7.64 10.13 -11.33
N GLY A 121 -6.96 10.81 -10.42
CA GLY A 121 -5.80 10.27 -9.71
C GLY A 121 -4.44 10.55 -10.40
N VAL A 122 -4.39 11.03 -11.64
CA VAL A 122 -3.13 11.19 -12.39
C VAL A 122 -2.16 12.19 -11.77
N ILE A 123 -2.66 13.28 -11.18
CA ILE A 123 -1.79 14.35 -10.63
C ILE A 123 -0.95 13.81 -9.48
N THR A 124 -1.60 13.15 -8.55
CA THR A 124 -0.93 12.60 -7.36
C THR A 124 -0.18 11.32 -7.68
N SER A 125 -0.61 10.55 -8.69
CA SER A 125 0.07 9.32 -9.12
C SER A 125 1.50 9.56 -9.66
N ILE A 126 1.84 10.79 -10.07
CA ILE A 126 3.21 11.15 -10.49
C ILE A 126 4.24 10.90 -9.38
N ALA A 127 3.84 10.92 -8.12
CA ALA A 127 4.75 10.61 -7.01
C ALA A 127 5.09 9.11 -6.89
N PHE A 128 4.21 8.21 -7.33
CA PHE A 128 4.39 6.76 -7.12
C PHE A 128 5.56 6.12 -7.88
N PRO A 129 5.96 6.53 -9.09
CA PRO A 129 7.19 6.03 -9.71
C PRO A 129 8.43 6.22 -8.84
N ILE A 130 8.54 7.39 -8.20
CA ILE A 130 9.69 7.74 -7.35
C ILE A 130 9.61 6.97 -6.02
N ILE A 131 8.46 7.04 -5.35
CA ILE A 131 8.23 6.36 -4.06
C ILE A 131 8.38 4.85 -4.24
N GLY A 132 7.74 4.28 -5.26
CA GLY A 132 7.78 2.85 -5.55
C GLY A 132 9.18 2.35 -5.85
N PHE A 133 9.95 3.09 -6.66
CA PHE A 133 11.35 2.74 -6.94
C PHE A 133 12.21 2.73 -5.66
N LEU A 134 12.12 3.77 -4.84
CA LEU A 134 12.86 3.85 -3.59
C LEU A 134 12.43 2.76 -2.60
N PHE A 135 11.14 2.49 -2.52
CA PHE A 135 10.57 1.46 -1.66
C PHE A 135 11.05 0.06 -2.05
N TRP A 136 10.92 -0.31 -3.32
CA TRP A 136 11.36 -1.61 -3.83
C TRP A 136 12.86 -1.82 -3.67
N LYS A 137 13.67 -0.78 -3.96
CA LYS A 137 15.11 -0.83 -3.73
C LYS A 137 15.44 -1.18 -2.27
N GLU A 138 14.84 -0.47 -1.32
CA GLU A 138 15.08 -0.72 0.12
C GLU A 138 14.50 -2.06 0.58
N LEU A 139 13.33 -2.45 0.08
CA LEU A 139 12.73 -3.76 0.39
C LEU A 139 13.65 -4.90 -0.05
N LEU A 140 14.20 -4.86 -1.25
CA LEU A 140 15.13 -5.87 -1.76
C LEU A 140 16.43 -5.92 -0.97
N ILE A 141 16.97 -4.77 -0.52
CA ILE A 141 18.14 -4.72 0.35
C ILE A 141 17.84 -5.39 1.69
N ASN A 142 16.69 -5.05 2.31
CA ASN A 142 16.26 -5.69 3.55
C ASN A 142 16.07 -7.20 3.38
N TRP A 143 15.49 -7.62 2.27
CA TRP A 143 15.28 -9.02 1.96
C TRP A 143 16.60 -9.81 1.87
N LYS A 144 17.56 -9.31 1.08
CA LYS A 144 18.89 -9.95 0.94
C LYS A 144 19.64 -10.06 2.26
N ASN A 145 19.43 -9.13 3.19
CA ASN A 145 20.16 -9.12 4.46
C ASN A 145 19.53 -10.03 5.52
N HIS A 146 18.30 -10.55 5.31
CA HIS A 146 17.53 -11.24 6.36
C HIS A 146 16.86 -12.55 5.91
N VAL A 147 16.96 -12.91 4.65
CA VAL A 147 16.48 -14.17 4.07
C VAL A 147 17.64 -14.97 3.52
#